data_c17a153596e839bf9057f919313fb626
#
_entry.id   c17a153596e839bf9057f919313fb626
#
_cell.length_a   1.000
_cell.length_b   1.000
_cell.length_c   1.000
_cell.angle_alpha   90.00
_cell.angle_beta   90.00
_cell.angle_gamma   90.00
#
_symmetry.space_group_name_H-M   'P 1'
#
loop_
_entity.id
_entity.type
_entity.pdbx_description
1 polymer ?
#
loop_
_entity_poly.entity_id
_entity_poly.type
_entity_poly.pdbx_seq_one_letter_code
_entity_poly.pdbx_strand_id
1 'polypeptide(L)'
;HCLLAKRAGKKIICGDTGAGYAGKMLSMAAKKFGLKCKIFMGAKDMERQKPNVKAMKKNGAEVIPVYSGSQTLVDAVSECMRFWVANCDKTAMCVGSTVGPAVFVRICGWSTSQISRELKIQLLEEFGSIPKKLKLYNCVGGGSSSFGFWNEFMDYDKKQCEFIGVEAGGPAKSKKHAAPLTYGSKIGILHGAAQYVNQNSEGQIEETESI
;
A
#
# COMPACT_ATOMS: atom_id res chain seq x y z
N HIS A 1 -6.40 -9.08 -8.08
CA HIS A 1 -7.48 -8.10 -8.24
C HIS A 1 -8.01 -8.04 -9.68
N CYS A 2 -7.19 -7.74 -10.70
CA CYS A 2 -7.67 -7.61 -12.10
C CYS A 2 -8.38 -8.86 -12.63
N LEU A 3 -7.87 -10.06 -12.36
CA LEU A 3 -8.52 -11.31 -12.75
C LEU A 3 -9.90 -11.46 -12.08
N LEU A 4 -9.98 -11.15 -10.79
CA LEU A 4 -11.23 -11.20 -10.04
C LEU A 4 -12.24 -10.17 -10.59
N ALA A 5 -11.80 -8.93 -10.83
CA ALA A 5 -12.64 -7.90 -11.44
C ALA A 5 -13.18 -8.32 -12.81
N LYS A 6 -12.32 -8.91 -13.66
CA LYS A 6 -12.75 -9.45 -14.97
C LYS A 6 -13.78 -10.55 -14.84
N ARG A 7 -13.56 -11.51 -13.92
CA ARG A 7 -14.52 -12.61 -13.66
C ARG A 7 -15.85 -12.09 -13.12
N ALA A 8 -15.83 -11.01 -12.33
CA ALA A 8 -17.03 -10.32 -11.85
C ALA A 8 -17.70 -9.41 -12.90
N GLY A 9 -17.28 -9.48 -14.16
CA GLY A 9 -17.86 -8.70 -15.26
C GLY A 9 -17.54 -7.22 -15.26
N LYS A 10 -16.64 -6.75 -14.38
CA LYS A 10 -16.23 -5.35 -14.34
C LYS A 10 -15.42 -4.98 -15.58
N LYS A 11 -15.59 -3.74 -16.03
CA LYS A 11 -14.94 -3.20 -17.22
C LYS A 11 -13.78 -2.26 -16.90
N ILE A 12 -13.81 -1.69 -15.71
CA ILE A 12 -12.86 -0.69 -15.24
C ILE A 12 -12.27 -1.20 -13.93
N ILE A 13 -10.97 -1.02 -13.77
CA ILE A 13 -10.31 -1.14 -12.47
C ILE A 13 -9.75 0.22 -12.09
N CYS A 14 -9.99 0.64 -10.86
CA CYS A 14 -9.38 1.84 -10.30
C CYS A 14 -8.50 1.50 -9.10
N GLY A 15 -7.53 2.34 -8.85
CA GLY A 15 -6.64 2.25 -7.69
C GLY A 15 -5.92 3.55 -7.46
N ASP A 16 -5.29 3.63 -6.33
CA ASP A 16 -4.45 4.76 -5.90
C ASP A 16 -2.97 4.40 -5.97
N THR A 17 -2.14 5.43 -5.94
CA THR A 17 -0.69 5.25 -5.81
C THR A 17 -0.03 6.53 -5.29
N GLY A 18 0.97 6.38 -4.42
CA GLY A 18 1.84 7.45 -3.99
C GLY A 18 3.17 7.43 -4.75
N ALA A 19 4.10 6.52 -4.38
CA ALA A 19 5.39 6.38 -5.06
C ALA A 19 5.31 5.82 -6.49
N GLY A 20 4.16 5.28 -6.90
CA GLY A 20 3.89 4.84 -8.27
C GLY A 20 4.12 3.37 -8.56
N TYR A 21 4.70 2.59 -7.65
CA TYR A 21 4.92 1.16 -7.89
C TYR A 21 3.60 0.39 -8.00
N ALA A 22 2.68 0.57 -7.04
CA ALA A 22 1.37 -0.07 -7.05
C ALA A 22 0.58 0.28 -8.32
N GLY A 23 0.55 1.56 -8.72
CA GLY A 23 -0.08 2.01 -9.95
C GLY A 23 0.54 1.40 -11.20
N LYS A 24 1.88 1.30 -11.24
CA LYS A 24 2.57 0.64 -12.36
C LYS A 24 2.17 -0.82 -12.50
N MET A 25 2.16 -1.57 -11.39
CA MET A 25 1.75 -2.98 -11.39
C MET A 25 0.27 -3.14 -11.77
N LEU A 26 -0.61 -2.29 -11.23
CA LEU A 26 -2.03 -2.29 -11.58
C LEU A 26 -2.25 -2.02 -13.07
N SER A 27 -1.56 -1.03 -13.63
CA SER A 27 -1.65 -0.69 -15.06
C SER A 27 -1.20 -1.85 -15.96
N MET A 28 -0.13 -2.55 -15.60
CA MET A 28 0.35 -3.72 -16.34
C MET A 28 -0.66 -4.87 -16.27
N ALA A 29 -1.19 -5.16 -15.09
CA ALA A 29 -2.19 -6.20 -14.89
C ALA A 29 -3.50 -5.88 -15.63
N ALA A 30 -3.97 -4.64 -15.55
CA ALA A 30 -5.17 -4.19 -16.26
C ALA A 30 -5.02 -4.37 -17.79
N LYS A 31 -3.88 -3.98 -18.34
CA LYS A 31 -3.55 -4.17 -19.75
C LYS A 31 -3.59 -5.66 -20.13
N LYS A 32 -2.97 -6.52 -19.33
CA LYS A 32 -2.95 -7.98 -19.55
C LYS A 32 -4.35 -8.59 -19.59
N PHE A 33 -5.26 -8.11 -18.74
CA PHE A 33 -6.62 -8.63 -18.64
C PHE A 33 -7.66 -7.87 -19.50
N GLY A 34 -7.25 -6.85 -20.24
CA GLY A 34 -8.13 -6.07 -21.12
C GLY A 34 -9.11 -5.18 -20.34
N LEU A 35 -8.73 -4.68 -19.18
CA LEU A 35 -9.52 -3.75 -18.38
C LEU A 35 -9.06 -2.32 -18.60
N LYS A 36 -10.01 -1.37 -18.61
CA LYS A 36 -9.67 0.05 -18.49
C LYS A 36 -9.12 0.31 -17.10
N CYS A 37 -8.03 1.08 -17.00
CA CYS A 37 -7.36 1.35 -15.75
C CYS A 37 -7.36 2.84 -15.43
N LYS A 38 -7.85 3.20 -14.25
CA LYS A 38 -7.82 4.57 -13.70
C LYS A 38 -7.00 4.58 -12.43
N ILE A 39 -5.98 5.42 -12.39
CA ILE A 39 -5.06 5.51 -11.24
C ILE A 39 -5.11 6.94 -10.71
N PHE A 40 -5.51 7.06 -9.44
CA PHE A 40 -5.53 8.31 -8.71
C PHE A 40 -4.19 8.54 -8.05
N MET A 41 -3.61 9.71 -8.24
CA MET A 41 -2.29 10.04 -7.70
C MET A 41 -2.26 11.51 -7.29
N GLY A 42 -1.73 11.81 -6.13
CA GLY A 42 -1.56 13.18 -5.67
C GLY A 42 -0.70 14.00 -6.64
N ALA A 43 -1.07 15.25 -6.91
CA ALA A 43 -0.36 16.09 -7.87
C ALA A 43 1.12 16.29 -7.48
N LYS A 44 1.42 16.45 -6.19
CA LYS A 44 2.80 16.51 -5.67
C LYS A 44 3.56 15.22 -5.92
N ASP A 45 2.92 14.07 -5.71
CA ASP A 45 3.55 12.77 -5.94
C ASP A 45 3.78 12.51 -7.43
N MET A 46 2.87 12.97 -8.31
CA MET A 46 3.07 12.89 -9.76
C MET A 46 4.32 13.64 -10.23
N GLU A 47 4.58 14.82 -9.67
CA GLU A 47 5.79 15.59 -9.96
C GLU A 47 7.06 14.87 -9.49
N ARG A 48 7.04 14.32 -8.28
CA ARG A 48 8.16 13.56 -7.71
C ARG A 48 8.46 12.27 -8.48
N GLN A 49 7.41 11.65 -9.02
CA GLN A 49 7.42 10.30 -9.59
C GLN A 49 7.13 10.27 -11.09
N LYS A 50 7.55 11.30 -11.83
CA LYS A 50 7.36 11.43 -13.29
C LYS A 50 7.69 10.16 -14.10
N PRO A 51 8.78 9.43 -13.82
CA PRO A 51 9.08 8.18 -14.55
C PRO A 51 8.00 7.11 -14.37
N ASN A 52 7.45 6.95 -13.16
CA ASN A 52 6.38 6.00 -12.87
C ASN A 52 5.07 6.43 -13.54
N VAL A 53 4.74 7.72 -13.53
CA VAL A 53 3.58 8.27 -14.26
C VAL A 53 3.67 7.95 -15.75
N LYS A 54 4.85 8.17 -16.36
CA LYS A 54 5.11 7.83 -17.77
C LYS A 54 4.92 6.34 -18.04
N ALA A 55 5.40 5.48 -17.16
CA ALA A 55 5.26 4.02 -17.27
C ALA A 55 3.78 3.59 -17.21
N MET A 56 3.00 4.14 -16.28
CA MET A 56 1.57 3.87 -16.14
C MET A 56 0.80 4.27 -17.42
N LYS A 57 1.05 5.47 -17.95
CA LYS A 57 0.45 5.96 -19.21
C LYS A 57 0.84 5.08 -20.40
N LYS A 58 2.10 4.63 -20.49
CA LYS A 58 2.57 3.68 -21.53
C LYS A 58 1.83 2.33 -21.47
N ASN A 59 1.42 1.91 -20.29
CA ASN A 59 0.59 0.72 -20.11
C ASN A 59 -0.89 0.93 -20.46
N GLY A 60 -1.29 2.15 -20.82
CA GLY A 60 -2.67 2.49 -21.17
C GLY A 60 -3.55 2.91 -20.00
N ALA A 61 -2.97 3.19 -18.82
CA ALA A 61 -3.71 3.72 -17.70
C ALA A 61 -3.96 5.23 -17.85
N GLU A 62 -5.15 5.65 -17.44
CA GLU A 62 -5.48 7.04 -17.19
C GLU A 62 -4.99 7.40 -15.77
N VAL A 63 -3.97 8.25 -15.66
CA VAL A 63 -3.46 8.75 -14.39
C VAL A 63 -4.12 10.08 -14.09
N ILE A 64 -4.91 10.12 -13.03
CA ILE A 64 -5.76 11.24 -12.65
C ILE A 64 -5.07 12.00 -11.50
N PRO A 65 -4.69 13.26 -11.72
CA PRO A 65 -4.09 14.07 -10.67
C PRO A 65 -5.14 14.47 -9.62
N VAL A 66 -4.75 14.38 -8.36
CA VAL A 66 -5.56 14.83 -7.21
C VAL A 66 -4.94 16.08 -6.63
N TYR A 67 -5.70 17.18 -6.67
CA TYR A 67 -5.28 18.51 -6.21
C TYR A 67 -5.87 18.89 -4.85
N SER A 68 -6.78 18.09 -4.31
CA SER A 68 -7.37 18.33 -2.99
C SER A 68 -6.40 17.99 -1.85
N GLY A 69 -6.59 18.60 -0.71
CA GLY A 69 -5.88 18.32 0.53
C GLY A 69 -4.36 18.44 0.41
N SER A 70 -3.64 17.47 0.91
CA SER A 70 -2.17 17.41 0.88
C SER A 70 -1.59 17.20 -0.53
N GLN A 71 -2.42 16.79 -1.48
CA GLN A 71 -2.04 16.39 -2.84
C GLN A 71 -1.09 15.18 -2.85
N THR A 72 -1.23 14.29 -1.88
CA THR A 72 -0.44 13.06 -1.69
C THR A 72 -1.34 11.82 -1.64
N LEU A 73 -0.78 10.69 -1.24
CA LEU A 73 -1.45 9.38 -1.24
C LEU A 73 -2.81 9.37 -0.52
N VAL A 74 -2.93 10.02 0.64
CA VAL A 74 -4.19 10.03 1.44
C VAL A 74 -5.36 10.56 0.63
N ASP A 75 -5.16 11.68 -0.07
CA ASP A 75 -6.18 12.29 -0.90
C ASP A 75 -6.44 11.49 -2.18
N ALA A 76 -5.40 10.88 -2.74
CA ALA A 76 -5.54 9.98 -3.87
C ALA A 76 -6.42 8.76 -3.55
N VAL A 77 -6.26 8.16 -2.37
CA VAL A 77 -7.12 7.08 -1.89
C VAL A 77 -8.57 7.58 -1.74
N SER A 78 -8.77 8.74 -1.11
CA SER A 78 -10.10 9.32 -0.92
C SER A 78 -10.83 9.55 -2.25
N GLU A 79 -10.15 10.13 -3.25
CA GLU A 79 -10.72 10.35 -4.58
C GLU A 79 -10.99 9.03 -5.33
N CYS A 80 -10.10 8.06 -5.21
CA CYS A 80 -10.30 6.73 -5.78
C CYS A 80 -11.56 6.06 -5.19
N MET A 81 -11.77 6.16 -3.88
CA MET A 81 -12.96 5.64 -3.20
C MET A 81 -14.23 6.36 -3.66
N ARG A 82 -14.23 7.70 -3.75
CA ARG A 82 -15.37 8.48 -4.26
C ARG A 82 -15.73 8.07 -5.69
N PHE A 83 -14.74 7.97 -6.55
CA PHE A 83 -14.94 7.53 -7.93
C PHE A 83 -15.52 6.12 -7.98
N TRP A 84 -14.98 5.19 -7.18
CA TRP A 84 -15.46 3.81 -7.16
C TRP A 84 -16.91 3.71 -6.68
N VAL A 85 -17.27 4.36 -5.59
CA VAL A 85 -18.64 4.36 -5.07
C VAL A 85 -19.63 4.90 -6.10
N ALA A 86 -19.28 5.97 -6.81
CA ALA A 86 -20.11 6.56 -7.86
C ALA A 86 -20.23 5.69 -9.13
N ASN A 87 -19.37 4.69 -9.30
CA ASN A 87 -19.28 3.87 -10.52
C ASN A 87 -19.18 2.36 -10.21
N CYS A 88 -19.67 1.92 -9.06
CA CYS A 88 -19.44 0.56 -8.57
C CYS A 88 -20.00 -0.55 -9.49
N ASP A 89 -21.02 -0.28 -10.28
CA ASP A 89 -21.60 -1.24 -11.22
C ASP A 89 -20.58 -1.73 -12.27
N LYS A 90 -19.75 -0.85 -12.76
CA LYS A 90 -18.80 -1.10 -13.86
C LYS A 90 -17.35 -1.18 -13.40
N THR A 91 -17.07 -0.73 -12.18
CA THR A 91 -15.72 -0.53 -11.68
C THR A 91 -15.43 -1.42 -10.48
N ALA A 92 -14.25 -2.01 -10.44
CA ALA A 92 -13.68 -2.62 -9.24
C ALA A 92 -12.55 -1.73 -8.71
N MET A 93 -12.51 -1.53 -7.39
CA MET A 93 -11.40 -0.86 -6.74
C MET A 93 -10.32 -1.89 -6.36
N CYS A 94 -9.09 -1.56 -6.66
CA CYS A 94 -7.93 -2.35 -6.27
C CYS A 94 -7.25 -1.71 -5.07
N VAL A 95 -7.43 -2.27 -3.90
CA VAL A 95 -6.71 -1.89 -2.69
C VAL A 95 -5.53 -2.83 -2.52
N GLY A 96 -4.32 -2.29 -2.60
CA GLY A 96 -3.06 -3.05 -2.48
C GLY A 96 -2.45 -3.01 -1.08
N SER A 97 -3.16 -2.47 -0.10
CA SER A 97 -2.68 -2.27 1.27
C SER A 97 -3.32 -3.26 2.26
N THR A 98 -2.68 -3.44 3.41
CA THR A 98 -3.28 -4.08 4.59
C THR A 98 -4.01 -3.08 5.49
N VAL A 99 -4.24 -1.88 5.02
CA VAL A 99 -5.11 -0.87 5.62
C VAL A 99 -6.54 -1.06 5.11
N GLY A 100 -7.52 -0.95 5.99
CA GLY A 100 -8.93 -1.05 5.63
C GLY A 100 -9.63 -2.25 6.28
N PRO A 101 -10.81 -2.66 5.75
CA PRO A 101 -11.56 -3.80 6.27
C PRO A 101 -10.74 -5.09 6.31
N ALA A 102 -11.00 -5.94 7.30
CA ALA A 102 -10.25 -7.17 7.55
C ALA A 102 -10.12 -8.10 6.33
N VAL A 103 -11.10 -8.09 5.43
CA VAL A 103 -11.05 -8.89 4.19
C VAL A 103 -9.93 -8.42 3.27
N PHE A 104 -9.69 -7.11 3.15
CA PHE A 104 -8.57 -6.58 2.36
C PHE A 104 -7.23 -6.91 3.00
N VAL A 105 -7.12 -6.78 4.32
CA VAL A 105 -5.92 -7.17 5.07
C VAL A 105 -5.54 -8.63 4.78
N ARG A 106 -6.50 -9.54 4.84
CA ARG A 106 -6.29 -10.97 4.57
C ARG A 106 -5.88 -11.24 3.13
N ILE A 107 -6.59 -10.67 2.15
CA ILE A 107 -6.30 -10.88 0.73
C ILE A 107 -4.93 -10.29 0.35
N CYS A 108 -4.65 -9.07 0.79
CA CYS A 108 -3.39 -8.41 0.51
C CYS A 108 -2.23 -9.10 1.22
N GLY A 109 -2.39 -9.45 2.50
CA GLY A 109 -1.38 -10.16 3.26
C GLY A 109 -1.06 -11.53 2.65
N TRP A 110 -2.07 -12.32 2.30
CA TRP A 110 -1.86 -13.60 1.61
C TRP A 110 -1.14 -13.44 0.27
N SER A 111 -1.51 -12.44 -0.52
CA SER A 111 -0.89 -12.20 -1.83
C SER A 111 0.56 -11.76 -1.70
N THR A 112 0.85 -10.87 -0.74
CA THR A 112 2.20 -10.33 -0.52
C THR A 112 3.12 -11.33 0.20
N SER A 113 2.57 -12.32 0.92
CA SER A 113 3.35 -13.36 1.58
C SER A 113 4.13 -14.28 0.60
N GLN A 114 3.86 -14.16 -0.71
CA GLN A 114 4.72 -14.77 -1.72
C GLN A 114 6.18 -14.34 -1.57
N ILE A 115 6.44 -13.10 -1.12
CA ILE A 115 7.78 -12.56 -0.87
C ILE A 115 8.50 -13.39 0.21
N SER A 116 7.85 -13.64 1.35
CA SER A 116 8.46 -14.43 2.44
C SER A 116 8.61 -15.91 2.10
N ARG A 117 7.70 -16.47 1.29
CA ARG A 117 7.82 -17.85 0.80
C ARG A 117 9.05 -18.03 -0.08
N GLU A 118 9.25 -17.13 -1.04
CA GLU A 118 10.43 -17.15 -1.90
C GLU A 118 11.72 -16.91 -1.08
N LEU A 119 11.70 -15.93 -0.17
CA LEU A 119 12.84 -15.70 0.72
C LEU A 119 13.19 -16.93 1.55
N LYS A 120 12.21 -17.63 2.09
CA LYS A 120 12.43 -18.85 2.87
C LYS A 120 13.13 -19.94 2.03
N ILE A 121 12.69 -20.12 0.79
CA ILE A 121 13.31 -21.06 -0.15
C ILE A 121 14.76 -20.66 -0.42
N GLN A 122 15.00 -19.37 -0.76
CA GLN A 122 16.34 -18.86 -1.04
C GLN A 122 17.28 -19.00 0.16
N LEU A 123 16.80 -18.76 1.39
CA LEU A 123 17.61 -18.98 2.60
C LEU A 123 17.97 -20.46 2.79
N LEU A 124 17.05 -21.38 2.51
CA LEU A 124 17.32 -22.81 2.58
C LEU A 124 18.31 -23.27 1.50
N GLU A 125 18.20 -22.74 0.30
CA GLU A 125 19.12 -23.03 -0.81
C GLU A 125 20.54 -22.51 -0.52
N GLU A 126 20.65 -21.29 0.02
CA GLU A 126 21.95 -20.63 0.27
C GLU A 126 22.66 -21.17 1.52
N PHE A 127 21.90 -21.39 2.61
CA PHE A 127 22.47 -21.73 3.92
C PHE A 127 22.18 -23.15 4.40
N GLY A 128 21.40 -23.95 3.66
CA GLY A 128 20.98 -25.28 4.05
C GLY A 128 19.96 -25.32 5.19
N SER A 129 19.74 -24.21 5.88
CA SER A 129 18.76 -24.03 6.97
C SER A 129 18.43 -22.56 7.17
N ILE A 130 17.33 -22.27 7.88
CA ILE A 130 17.05 -20.90 8.28
C ILE A 130 18.08 -20.46 9.34
N PRO A 131 18.77 -19.32 9.13
CA PRO A 131 19.80 -18.84 10.06
C PRO A 131 19.31 -18.72 11.50
N LYS A 132 20.17 -19.04 12.46
CA LYS A 132 19.84 -18.98 13.90
C LYS A 132 19.64 -17.56 14.43
N LYS A 133 20.08 -16.53 13.71
CA LYS A 133 19.91 -15.10 14.03
C LYS A 133 19.61 -14.38 12.73
N LEU A 134 18.33 -14.25 12.43
CA LEU A 134 17.83 -13.58 11.23
C LEU A 134 17.21 -12.23 11.64
N LYS A 135 17.64 -11.14 11.02
CA LYS A 135 17.05 -9.82 11.18
C LYS A 135 16.36 -9.41 9.89
N LEU A 136 15.07 -9.19 9.94
CA LEU A 136 14.24 -8.83 8.80
C LEU A 136 13.81 -7.37 8.91
N TYR A 137 14.52 -6.49 8.19
CA TYR A 137 14.22 -5.07 8.11
C TYR A 137 13.24 -4.80 6.98
N ASN A 138 12.18 -4.03 7.26
CA ASN A 138 11.27 -3.59 6.21
C ASN A 138 10.65 -2.23 6.54
N CYS A 139 10.27 -1.48 5.50
CA CYS A 139 9.52 -0.24 5.67
C CYS A 139 8.08 -0.55 6.11
N VAL A 140 7.54 0.30 6.98
CA VAL A 140 6.16 0.24 7.46
C VAL A 140 5.44 1.50 7.02
N GLY A 141 4.60 1.35 5.99
CA GLY A 141 3.60 2.33 5.60
C GLY A 141 2.22 1.77 5.93
N GLY A 142 1.46 1.37 4.90
CA GLY A 142 0.19 0.64 5.10
C GLY A 142 0.33 -0.80 5.60
N GLY A 143 1.54 -1.31 5.79
CA GLY A 143 1.82 -2.61 6.38
C GLY A 143 1.88 -3.81 5.43
N SER A 144 1.46 -3.67 4.17
CA SER A 144 1.40 -4.83 3.24
C SER A 144 2.76 -5.43 2.93
N SER A 145 3.77 -4.59 2.76
CA SER A 145 5.15 -5.02 2.49
C SER A 145 5.72 -5.78 3.69
N SER A 146 5.57 -5.21 4.89
CA SER A 146 6.05 -5.83 6.14
C SER A 146 5.35 -7.14 6.41
N PHE A 147 4.01 -7.17 6.28
CA PHE A 147 3.22 -8.38 6.45
C PHE A 147 3.68 -9.47 5.48
N GLY A 148 3.81 -9.13 4.20
CA GLY A 148 4.25 -10.09 3.18
C GLY A 148 5.67 -10.61 3.38
N PHE A 149 6.58 -9.73 3.85
CA PHE A 149 7.98 -10.08 4.05
C PHE A 149 8.23 -10.93 5.31
N TRP A 150 7.41 -10.74 6.36
CA TRP A 150 7.58 -11.43 7.63
C TRP A 150 6.71 -12.68 7.80
N ASN A 151 5.68 -12.85 7.00
CA ASN A 151 4.62 -13.85 7.21
C ASN A 151 5.14 -15.27 7.49
N GLU A 152 6.04 -15.79 6.66
CA GLU A 152 6.56 -17.15 6.81
C GLU A 152 7.55 -17.33 7.99
N PHE A 153 7.90 -16.23 8.66
CA PHE A 153 8.83 -16.21 9.78
C PHE A 153 8.17 -15.85 11.12
N MET A 154 6.86 -15.54 11.12
CA MET A 154 6.18 -15.07 12.33
C MET A 154 6.08 -16.12 13.43
N ASP A 155 6.11 -17.40 13.09
CA ASP A 155 6.05 -18.52 14.03
C ASP A 155 7.43 -18.91 14.59
N TYR A 156 8.50 -18.27 14.12
CA TYR A 156 9.85 -18.53 14.63
C TYR A 156 10.06 -17.85 16.00
N ASP A 157 10.91 -18.46 16.84
CA ASP A 157 11.29 -17.86 18.13
C ASP A 157 11.89 -16.45 17.89
N LYS A 158 11.51 -15.51 18.75
CA LYS A 158 12.03 -14.12 18.69
C LYS A 158 13.54 -14.00 18.81
N LYS A 159 14.20 -15.00 19.42
CA LYS A 159 15.68 -15.08 19.50
C LYS A 159 16.28 -15.51 18.17
N GLN A 160 15.52 -16.25 17.35
CA GLN A 160 15.94 -16.68 16.02
C GLN A 160 15.60 -15.66 14.94
N CYS A 161 14.42 -15.04 15.01
CA CYS A 161 13.95 -14.10 13.99
C CYS A 161 13.48 -12.79 14.63
N GLU A 162 14.18 -11.71 14.32
CA GLU A 162 13.88 -10.35 14.78
C GLU A 162 13.27 -9.54 13.63
N PHE A 163 12.11 -8.95 13.85
CA PHE A 163 11.41 -8.09 12.88
C PHE A 163 11.64 -6.63 13.21
N ILE A 164 12.17 -5.88 12.25
CA ILE A 164 12.51 -4.48 12.43
C ILE A 164 11.75 -3.66 11.40
N GLY A 165 10.69 -2.97 11.86
CA GLY A 165 9.89 -2.06 11.05
C GLY A 165 10.51 -0.66 11.04
N VAL A 166 10.58 -0.02 9.88
CA VAL A 166 11.10 1.33 9.70
C VAL A 166 9.98 2.22 9.15
N GLU A 167 9.58 3.20 9.91
CA GLU A 167 8.58 4.20 9.53
C GLU A 167 9.25 5.49 9.05
N ALA A 168 8.51 6.30 8.26
CA ALA A 168 8.97 7.59 7.80
C ALA A 168 8.84 8.64 8.91
N GLY A 169 9.93 8.85 9.67
CA GLY A 169 9.97 9.73 10.84
C GLY A 169 10.00 11.22 10.51
N GLY A 170 10.38 11.61 9.27
CA GLY A 170 10.56 13.01 8.92
C GLY A 170 11.62 13.71 9.80
N PRO A 171 11.60 15.03 9.88
CA PRO A 171 12.41 15.75 10.85
C PRO A 171 12.03 15.33 12.27
N ALA A 172 13.02 14.97 13.06
CA ALA A 172 12.83 14.53 14.45
C ALA A 172 11.92 15.52 15.21
N LYS A 173 10.89 14.99 15.87
CA LYS A 173 9.88 15.78 16.61
C LYS A 173 8.93 16.65 15.76
N SER A 174 8.94 16.54 14.44
CA SER A 174 7.90 17.15 13.61
C SER A 174 6.56 16.44 13.84
N LYS A 175 5.47 17.20 14.00
CA LYS A 175 4.12 16.64 14.03
C LYS A 175 3.67 16.10 12.66
N LYS A 176 4.42 16.36 11.60
CA LYS A 176 4.15 15.92 10.22
C LYS A 176 4.80 14.57 9.85
N HIS A 177 5.23 13.79 10.85
CA HIS A 177 5.81 12.46 10.59
C HIS A 177 4.76 11.45 10.12
N ALA A 178 5.17 10.47 9.35
CA ALA A 178 4.35 9.31 8.97
C ALA A 178 4.79 8.04 9.75
N ALA A 179 5.07 8.21 11.04
CA ALA A 179 5.59 7.18 11.95
C ALA A 179 4.70 7.04 13.19
N PRO A 180 3.41 6.68 13.03
CA PRO A 180 2.45 6.63 14.12
C PRO A 180 2.78 5.55 15.17
N LEU A 181 3.41 4.45 14.78
CA LEU A 181 3.79 3.38 15.71
C LEU A 181 5.03 3.75 16.53
N THR A 182 5.99 4.43 15.92
CA THR A 182 7.25 4.83 16.55
C THR A 182 7.07 5.97 17.56
N TYR A 183 6.34 7.02 17.17
CA TYR A 183 6.17 8.22 18.00
C TYR A 183 4.91 8.19 18.86
N GLY A 184 4.11 7.14 18.72
CA GLY A 184 2.82 7.00 19.39
C GLY A 184 1.72 7.79 18.69
N SER A 185 0.58 7.18 18.56
CA SER A 185 -0.61 7.79 17.97
C SER A 185 -1.85 7.16 18.58
N LYS A 186 -3.01 7.74 18.26
CA LYS A 186 -4.30 7.22 18.70
C LYS A 186 -4.95 6.44 17.58
N ILE A 187 -5.86 5.54 17.94
CA ILE A 187 -6.74 4.91 16.96
C ILE A 187 -7.75 5.95 16.50
N GLY A 188 -7.84 6.10 15.19
CA GLY A 188 -8.84 6.94 14.53
C GLY A 188 -9.44 6.23 13.32
N ILE A 189 -10.37 6.87 12.65
CA ILE A 189 -11.02 6.33 11.44
C ILE A 189 -10.45 7.03 10.22
N LEU A 190 -9.83 6.27 9.34
CA LEU A 190 -9.34 6.74 8.05
C LEU A 190 -9.75 5.73 6.97
N HIS A 191 -10.31 6.22 5.87
CA HIS A 191 -10.79 5.38 4.75
C HIS A 191 -11.74 4.25 5.19
N GLY A 192 -12.60 4.54 6.18
CA GLY A 192 -13.60 3.59 6.70
C GLY A 192 -13.07 2.48 7.60
N ALA A 193 -11.82 2.58 8.08
CA ALA A 193 -11.22 1.60 8.98
C ALA A 193 -10.59 2.24 10.20
N ALA A 194 -10.65 1.54 11.34
CA ALA A 194 -9.96 1.91 12.57
C ALA A 194 -8.47 1.58 12.43
N GLN A 195 -7.62 2.56 12.60
CA GLN A 195 -6.16 2.40 12.49
C GLN A 195 -5.41 3.48 13.28
N TYR A 196 -4.13 3.28 13.48
CA TYR A 196 -3.28 4.29 14.09
C TYR A 196 -3.08 5.45 13.12
N VAL A 197 -3.44 6.66 13.52
CA VAL A 197 -3.33 7.89 12.73
C VAL A 197 -2.84 9.04 13.59
N ASN A 198 -2.11 9.97 12.98
CA ASN A 198 -1.75 11.21 13.65
C ASN A 198 -2.99 12.10 13.72
N GLN A 199 -3.32 12.56 14.92
CA GLN A 199 -4.49 13.38 15.20
C GLN A 199 -4.11 14.60 16.04
N ASN A 200 -4.83 15.69 15.81
CA ASN A 200 -4.78 16.85 16.70
C ASN A 200 -5.59 16.59 17.99
N SER A 201 -5.69 17.61 18.86
CA SER A 201 -6.45 17.52 20.11
C SER A 201 -7.96 17.30 19.91
N GLU A 202 -8.49 17.66 18.75
CA GLU A 202 -9.91 17.51 18.38
C GLU A 202 -10.22 16.19 17.68
N GLY A 203 -9.21 15.32 17.49
CA GLY A 203 -9.35 14.04 16.81
C GLY A 203 -9.35 14.13 15.28
N GLN A 204 -9.04 15.30 14.72
CA GLN A 204 -8.88 15.45 13.28
C GLN A 204 -7.55 14.87 12.83
N ILE A 205 -7.55 14.18 11.70
CA ILE A 205 -6.34 13.61 11.12
C ILE A 205 -5.43 14.73 10.62
N GLU A 206 -4.20 14.75 11.10
CA GLU A 206 -3.19 15.71 10.64
C GLU A 206 -2.53 15.25 9.34
N GLU A 207 -2.16 16.23 8.49
CA GLU A 207 -1.38 15.94 7.30
C GLU A 207 -0.01 15.38 7.70
N THR A 208 0.37 14.32 7.03
CA THR A 208 1.69 13.71 7.19
C THR A 208 2.51 13.86 5.92
N GLU A 209 3.79 14.14 6.06
CA GLU A 209 4.72 14.05 4.94
C GLU A 209 5.07 12.58 4.73
N SER A 210 4.33 11.95 3.86
CA SER A 210 4.54 10.56 3.45
C SER A 210 4.71 10.47 1.94
N ILE A 211 5.35 9.42 1.53
CA ILE A 211 5.45 9.04 0.12
C ILE A 211 4.54 7.84 -0.12
#